data_9fb00d6a8d4939f9ead6748fa21a0a80
#
_entry.id   9fb00d6a8d4939f9ead6748fa21a0a80
#
_cell.length_a   1.000
_cell.length_b   1.000
_cell.length_c   1.000
_cell.angle_alpha   90.00
_cell.angle_beta   90.00
_cell.angle_gamma   90.00
#
_symmetry.space_group_name_H-M   'P 1'
#
loop_
_entity.id
_entity.type
_entity.pdbx_description
1 polymer ?
#
loop_
_entity_poly.entity_id
_entity_poly.type
_entity_poly.pdbx_seq_one_letter_code
_entity_poly.pdbx_strand_id
1 'polypeptide(L)'
;LFDRVTELDSDGDGVPDSRDKCPDTPKGAQVDVDGCWAFRGVFFDFDKATIKPEFKPMFDNAAEVMNMNPSLTVQIEGHTDSVGSEAYNMGLSQRRAQAVKDHMVKMGIAPSRMTTKGFGESDPARSNDTEEGRAFNRRVYFSRTDR
;
A
#
# COMPACT_ATOMS: atom_id res chain seq x y z
N LEU A 1 27.75 -0.28 -19.37
CA LEU A 1 27.57 -1.43 -18.52
C LEU A 1 28.40 -1.37 -17.26
N PHE A 2 29.52 -0.74 -17.31
CA PHE A 2 30.35 -0.52 -16.13
C PHE A 2 29.80 0.52 -15.22
N ASP A 3 29.01 1.39 -15.76
CA ASP A 3 28.49 2.55 -15.04
C ASP A 3 27.66 2.13 -13.83
N ARG A 4 27.03 0.98 -13.94
CA ARG A 4 26.18 0.53 -12.85
C ARG A 4 26.92 0.22 -11.56
N VAL A 5 28.17 -0.16 -11.67
CA VAL A 5 28.96 -0.44 -10.47
C VAL A 5 29.48 0.81 -9.80
N THR A 6 29.36 1.96 -10.46
CA THR A 6 29.78 3.23 -9.90
C THR A 6 28.62 4.08 -9.40
N GLU A 7 27.38 3.69 -9.69
CA GLU A 7 26.22 4.41 -9.21
C GLU A 7 25.95 4.10 -7.75
N LEU A 8 25.54 5.11 -7.01
CA LEU A 8 25.18 4.97 -5.62
C LEU A 8 23.79 4.40 -5.48
N ASP A 9 23.61 3.60 -4.45
CA ASP A 9 22.32 3.04 -4.04
C ASP A 9 22.21 3.28 -2.54
N SER A 10 21.80 4.50 -2.18
CA SER A 10 21.86 5.00 -0.81
C SER A 10 20.99 4.25 0.18
N ASP A 11 19.86 3.70 -0.25
CA ASP A 11 18.96 2.96 0.64
C ASP A 11 19.10 1.45 0.50
N GLY A 12 19.96 0.97 -0.41
CA GLY A 12 20.23 -0.45 -0.56
C GLY A 12 19.09 -1.27 -1.13
N ASP A 13 18.19 -0.64 -1.88
CA ASP A 13 17.00 -1.33 -2.42
C ASP A 13 17.23 -1.96 -3.79
N GLY A 14 18.43 -1.84 -4.34
CA GLY A 14 18.78 -2.37 -5.65
C GLY A 14 18.53 -1.42 -6.81
N VAL A 15 18.04 -0.21 -6.55
CA VAL A 15 17.81 0.82 -7.57
C VAL A 15 18.82 1.95 -7.36
N PRO A 16 19.68 2.24 -8.35
CA PRO A 16 20.66 3.34 -8.22
C PRO A 16 20.00 4.69 -8.00
N ASP A 17 20.65 5.58 -7.25
CA ASP A 17 20.12 6.89 -6.91
C ASP A 17 19.69 7.70 -8.12
N SER A 18 20.36 7.53 -9.25
CA SER A 18 20.03 8.24 -10.49
C SER A 18 18.61 7.92 -11.02
N ARG A 19 18.05 6.77 -10.63
CA ARG A 19 16.71 6.34 -11.03
C ARG A 19 15.76 6.20 -9.86
N ASP A 20 16.25 6.40 -8.65
CA ASP A 20 15.52 6.16 -7.42
C ASP A 20 14.76 7.42 -7.01
N LYS A 21 13.44 7.41 -7.20
CA LYS A 21 12.56 8.51 -6.77
C LYS A 21 12.21 8.43 -5.29
N CYS A 22 12.56 7.33 -4.63
CA CYS A 22 12.29 7.12 -3.20
C CYS A 22 13.58 6.62 -2.52
N PRO A 23 14.61 7.48 -2.42
CA PRO A 23 15.94 7.04 -1.94
C PRO A 23 15.94 6.59 -0.47
N ASP A 24 14.86 6.87 0.26
CA ASP A 24 14.71 6.46 1.66
C ASP A 24 13.73 5.28 1.83
N THR A 25 13.56 4.46 0.80
CA THR A 25 12.70 3.28 0.86
C THR A 25 13.11 2.38 2.02
N PRO A 26 12.14 1.87 2.80
CA PRO A 26 12.45 1.01 3.95
C PRO A 26 13.20 -0.24 3.55
N LYS A 27 14.11 -0.68 4.41
CA LYS A 27 14.85 -1.92 4.21
C LYS A 27 13.89 -3.10 4.09
N GLY A 28 14.20 -4.02 3.16
CA GLY A 28 13.39 -5.21 2.92
C GLY A 28 12.19 -4.98 2.03
N ALA A 29 11.86 -3.73 1.73
CA ALA A 29 10.73 -3.43 0.86
C ALA A 29 11.00 -3.88 -0.57
N GLN A 30 10.00 -4.51 -1.19
CA GLN A 30 10.03 -4.74 -2.62
C GLN A 30 9.75 -3.42 -3.31
N VAL A 31 10.56 -3.08 -4.30
CA VAL A 31 10.48 -1.78 -4.95
C VAL A 31 10.10 -1.93 -6.42
N ASP A 32 9.52 -0.86 -6.97
CA ASP A 32 9.22 -0.75 -8.39
C ASP A 32 10.43 -0.18 -9.14
N VAL A 33 10.25 0.09 -10.44
CA VAL A 33 11.33 0.60 -11.29
C VAL A 33 11.85 1.97 -10.88
N ASP A 34 11.05 2.70 -10.09
CA ASP A 34 11.42 4.02 -9.58
C ASP A 34 12.06 3.94 -8.19
N GLY A 35 12.26 2.75 -7.62
CA GLY A 35 12.85 2.58 -6.31
C GLY A 35 11.90 2.86 -5.16
N CYS A 36 10.61 2.92 -5.42
CA CYS A 36 9.59 3.15 -4.39
C CYS A 36 9.02 1.83 -3.90
N TRP A 37 8.61 1.81 -2.63
CA TRP A 37 8.01 0.61 -2.05
C TRP A 37 6.82 0.16 -2.89
N ALA A 38 6.90 -1.09 -3.36
CA ALA A 38 5.93 -1.62 -4.33
C ALA A 38 4.62 -2.12 -3.70
N PHE A 39 4.32 -1.76 -2.45
CA PHE A 39 3.02 -2.08 -1.86
C PHE A 39 1.95 -1.19 -2.52
N ARG A 40 1.49 -1.64 -3.67
CA ARG A 40 0.55 -0.89 -4.51
C ARG A 40 -0.88 -1.00 -4.05
N GLY A 41 -1.15 -1.99 -3.25
CA GLY A 41 -2.47 -2.16 -2.73
C GLY A 41 -2.95 -3.59 -2.74
N VAL A 42 -3.93 -3.79 -1.91
CA VAL A 42 -4.71 -5.01 -1.83
C VAL A 42 -6.05 -4.68 -2.49
N PHE A 43 -6.47 -5.50 -3.44
CA PHE A 43 -7.69 -5.24 -4.19
C PHE A 43 -8.83 -6.06 -3.62
N PHE A 44 -10.04 -5.50 -3.76
CA PHE A 44 -11.25 -6.08 -3.19
C PHE A 44 -12.28 -6.34 -4.27
N ASP A 45 -13.07 -7.38 -4.07
CA ASP A 45 -14.23 -7.62 -4.90
C ASP A 45 -15.28 -6.54 -4.64
N PHE A 46 -16.21 -6.38 -5.59
CA PHE A 46 -17.28 -5.41 -5.47
C PHE A 46 -18.03 -5.59 -4.16
N ASP A 47 -18.27 -4.50 -3.47
CA ASP A 47 -19.04 -4.45 -2.21
C ASP A 47 -18.47 -5.34 -1.09
N LYS A 48 -17.17 -5.69 -1.14
CA LYS A 48 -16.54 -6.54 -0.13
C LYS A 48 -15.40 -5.83 0.57
N ALA A 49 -15.21 -6.19 1.84
CA ALA A 49 -14.06 -5.79 2.64
C ALA A 49 -13.28 -7.03 3.13
N THR A 50 -13.49 -8.17 2.48
CA THR A 50 -12.81 -9.42 2.81
C THR A 50 -11.48 -9.48 2.07
N ILE A 51 -10.40 -9.74 2.81
CA ILE A 51 -9.06 -9.86 2.22
C ILE A 51 -8.95 -11.20 1.50
N LYS A 52 -8.52 -11.14 0.23
CA LYS A 52 -8.37 -12.33 -0.60
C LYS A 52 -7.03 -13.01 -0.31
N PRO A 53 -6.99 -14.35 -0.24
CA PRO A 53 -5.75 -15.08 0.10
C PRO A 53 -4.58 -14.83 -0.85
N GLU A 54 -4.86 -14.44 -2.09
CA GLU A 54 -3.82 -14.17 -3.09
C GLU A 54 -2.91 -13.00 -2.71
N PHE A 55 -3.33 -12.15 -1.77
CA PHE A 55 -2.53 -11.01 -1.30
C PHE A 55 -1.66 -11.33 -0.09
N LYS A 56 -1.68 -12.57 0.40
CA LYS A 56 -0.86 -12.97 1.55
C LYS A 56 0.62 -12.62 1.39
N PRO A 57 1.27 -12.87 0.25
CA PRO A 57 2.69 -12.49 0.10
C PRO A 57 2.95 -10.99 0.28
N MET A 58 2.02 -10.13 -0.12
CA MET A 58 2.15 -8.67 0.10
C MET A 58 2.14 -8.34 1.58
N PHE A 59 1.25 -8.97 2.34
CA PHE A 59 1.19 -8.74 3.79
C PHE A 59 2.42 -9.29 4.49
N ASP A 60 2.91 -10.45 4.06
CA ASP A 60 4.12 -11.03 4.63
C ASP A 60 5.31 -10.08 4.44
N ASN A 61 5.44 -9.50 3.24
CA ASN A 61 6.48 -8.51 2.96
C ASN A 61 6.27 -7.24 3.76
N ALA A 62 5.05 -6.74 3.85
CA ALA A 62 4.76 -5.53 4.63
C ALA A 62 5.12 -5.70 6.10
N ALA A 63 4.78 -6.86 6.69
CA ALA A 63 5.14 -7.16 8.08
C ALA A 63 6.66 -7.22 8.26
N GLU A 64 7.35 -7.88 7.34
CA GLU A 64 8.81 -7.97 7.37
C GLU A 64 9.45 -6.59 7.30
N VAL A 65 8.98 -5.74 6.37
CA VAL A 65 9.48 -4.37 6.23
C VAL A 65 9.29 -3.57 7.52
N MET A 66 8.12 -3.65 8.13
CA MET A 66 7.86 -2.92 9.38
C MET A 66 8.68 -3.46 10.54
N ASN A 67 8.94 -4.76 10.58
CA ASN A 67 9.82 -5.35 11.60
C ASN A 67 11.27 -4.95 11.43
N MET A 68 11.73 -4.79 10.19
CA MET A 68 13.11 -4.36 9.91
C MET A 68 13.30 -2.85 10.09
N ASN A 69 12.22 -2.08 10.15
CA ASN A 69 12.25 -0.62 10.26
C ASN A 69 11.38 -0.19 11.44
N PRO A 70 11.87 -0.31 12.69
CA PRO A 70 11.03 -0.10 13.87
C PRO A 70 10.40 1.28 13.99
N SER A 71 10.97 2.31 13.37
CA SER A 71 10.43 3.67 13.39
C SER A 71 9.42 3.94 12.27
N LEU A 72 9.24 2.98 11.36
CA LEU A 72 8.29 3.13 10.24
C LEU A 72 6.85 3.14 10.75
N THR A 73 6.11 4.17 10.37
CA THR A 73 4.68 4.25 10.61
C THR A 73 3.97 4.48 9.29
N VAL A 74 2.73 3.99 9.18
CA VAL A 74 1.97 4.07 7.93
C VAL A 74 0.54 4.49 8.19
N GLN A 75 -0.06 5.12 7.19
CA GLN A 75 -1.50 5.30 7.10
C GLN A 75 -2.02 4.29 6.09
N ILE A 76 -3.00 3.50 6.49
CA ILE A 76 -3.65 2.51 5.64
C ILE A 76 -4.85 3.18 5.01
N GLU A 77 -4.83 3.34 3.69
CA GLU A 77 -5.81 4.13 2.95
C GLU A 77 -6.73 3.23 2.16
N GLY A 78 -8.02 3.31 2.47
CA GLY A 78 -9.04 2.51 1.79
C GLY A 78 -9.79 3.31 0.74
N HIS A 79 -10.10 2.67 -0.37
CA HIS A 79 -10.77 3.28 -1.51
C HIS A 79 -11.86 2.38 -2.07
N THR A 80 -12.81 2.99 -2.78
CA THR A 80 -13.87 2.28 -3.47
C THR A 80 -13.97 2.74 -4.92
N ASP A 81 -14.74 2.01 -5.73
CA ASP A 81 -15.22 2.54 -7.00
C ASP A 81 -16.39 3.50 -6.73
N SER A 82 -17.00 4.02 -7.80
CA SER A 82 -18.07 5.01 -7.69
C SER A 82 -19.49 4.41 -7.63
N VAL A 83 -19.61 3.10 -7.55
CA VAL A 83 -20.94 2.45 -7.48
C VAL A 83 -21.45 2.55 -6.04
N GLY A 84 -22.67 3.09 -5.88
CA GLY A 84 -23.28 3.30 -4.58
C GLY A 84 -23.20 4.75 -4.11
N SER A 85 -23.77 5.04 -2.95
CA SER A 85 -23.73 6.40 -2.39
C SER A 85 -22.35 6.74 -1.83
N GLU A 86 -22.04 8.04 -1.78
CA GLU A 86 -20.79 8.51 -1.19
C GLU A 86 -20.67 8.09 0.28
N ALA A 87 -21.76 8.20 1.04
CA ALA A 87 -21.76 7.83 2.46
C ALA A 87 -21.47 6.33 2.64
N TYR A 88 -22.10 5.49 1.82
CA TYR A 88 -21.87 4.05 1.87
C TYR A 88 -20.42 3.71 1.52
N ASN A 89 -19.90 4.31 0.46
CA ASN A 89 -18.53 4.07 0.00
C ASN A 89 -17.50 4.58 1.01
N MET A 90 -17.77 5.68 1.69
CA MET A 90 -16.91 6.13 2.78
C MET A 90 -16.80 5.08 3.87
N GLY A 91 -17.91 4.50 4.30
CA GLY A 91 -17.92 3.43 5.28
C GLY A 91 -17.22 2.16 4.78
N LEU A 92 -17.46 1.78 3.52
CA LEU A 92 -16.82 0.61 2.92
C LEU A 92 -15.30 0.77 2.85
N SER A 93 -14.83 1.95 2.43
CA SER A 93 -13.39 2.23 2.37
C SER A 93 -12.74 2.16 3.75
N GLN A 94 -13.43 2.65 4.77
CA GLN A 94 -12.94 2.58 6.15
C GLN A 94 -12.89 1.12 6.62
N ARG A 95 -13.90 0.31 6.30
CA ARG A 95 -13.90 -1.12 6.64
C ARG A 95 -12.77 -1.87 5.95
N ARG A 96 -12.47 -1.52 4.69
CA ARG A 96 -11.35 -2.13 3.96
C ARG A 96 -10.01 -1.79 4.62
N ALA A 97 -9.79 -0.54 4.97
CA ALA A 97 -8.56 -0.12 5.66
C ALA A 97 -8.45 -0.81 7.01
N GLN A 98 -9.55 -0.90 7.76
CA GLN A 98 -9.56 -1.55 9.07
C GLN A 98 -9.28 -3.05 8.95
N ALA A 99 -9.81 -3.71 7.93
CA ALA A 99 -9.54 -5.14 7.71
C ALA A 99 -8.04 -5.40 7.49
N VAL A 100 -7.38 -4.51 6.74
CA VAL A 100 -5.95 -4.62 6.51
C VAL A 100 -5.18 -4.38 7.81
N LYS A 101 -5.55 -3.37 8.58
CA LYS A 101 -4.90 -3.12 9.87
C LYS A 101 -5.04 -4.31 10.80
N ASP A 102 -6.25 -4.87 10.90
CA ASP A 102 -6.51 -6.03 11.77
C ASP A 102 -5.65 -7.23 11.36
N HIS A 103 -5.47 -7.42 10.05
CA HIS A 103 -4.62 -8.48 9.54
C HIS A 103 -3.15 -8.27 9.95
N MET A 104 -2.65 -7.05 9.81
CA MET A 104 -1.28 -6.71 10.20
C MET A 104 -1.06 -6.87 11.70
N VAL A 105 -2.05 -6.52 12.52
CA VAL A 105 -1.99 -6.72 13.96
C VAL A 105 -1.87 -8.22 14.29
N LYS A 106 -2.61 -9.07 13.58
CA LYS A 106 -2.48 -10.52 13.75
C LYS A 106 -1.09 -11.03 13.39
N MET A 107 -0.39 -10.34 12.50
CA MET A 107 0.97 -10.69 12.12
C MET A 107 2.04 -10.10 13.06
N GLY A 108 1.62 -9.45 14.14
CA GLY A 108 2.52 -8.98 15.18
C GLY A 108 2.93 -7.52 15.09
N ILE A 109 2.33 -6.73 14.20
CA ILE A 109 2.64 -5.32 14.09
C ILE A 109 1.82 -4.53 15.11
N ALA A 110 2.49 -3.67 15.89
CA ALA A 110 1.81 -2.87 16.92
C ALA A 110 0.76 -1.93 16.30
N PRO A 111 -0.47 -1.90 16.83
CA PRO A 111 -1.53 -1.04 16.29
C PRO A 111 -1.15 0.44 16.23
N SER A 112 -0.34 0.91 17.17
CA SER A 112 0.08 2.32 17.24
C SER A 112 0.94 2.75 16.06
N ARG A 113 1.45 1.82 15.28
CA ARG A 113 2.28 2.12 14.10
C ARG A 113 1.45 2.30 12.84
N MET A 114 0.15 2.09 12.92
CA MET A 114 -0.75 2.09 11.77
C MET A 114 -1.98 2.91 12.08
N THR A 115 -2.30 3.85 11.20
CA THR A 115 -3.58 4.57 11.23
C THR A 115 -4.39 4.15 10.01
N THR A 116 -5.70 4.34 10.07
CA THR A 116 -6.58 4.01 8.95
C THR A 116 -7.30 5.26 8.48
N LYS A 117 -7.55 5.35 7.17
CA LYS A 117 -8.35 6.42 6.61
C LYS A 117 -9.12 5.90 5.39
N GLY A 118 -10.42 6.15 5.39
CA GLY A 118 -11.27 5.86 4.24
C GLY A 118 -11.42 7.10 3.37
N PHE A 119 -11.23 6.94 2.08
CA PHE A 119 -11.41 8.01 1.10
C PHE A 119 -12.70 7.83 0.28
N GLY A 120 -13.39 6.70 0.45
CA GLY A 120 -14.55 6.40 -0.36
C GLY A 120 -14.17 6.38 -1.85
N GLU A 121 -14.97 7.05 -2.66
CA GLU A 121 -14.73 7.17 -4.10
C GLU A 121 -14.03 8.47 -4.49
N SER A 122 -13.63 9.29 -3.53
CA SER A 122 -13.15 10.66 -3.79
C SER A 122 -11.79 10.77 -4.44
N ASP A 123 -11.00 9.69 -4.43
CA ASP A 123 -9.63 9.70 -4.98
C ASP A 123 -9.40 8.50 -5.89
N PRO A 124 -10.05 8.45 -7.06
CA PRO A 124 -9.91 7.32 -7.96
C PRO A 124 -8.52 7.31 -8.62
N ALA A 125 -7.90 6.12 -8.68
CA ALA A 125 -6.65 5.94 -9.37
C ALA A 125 -6.85 5.76 -10.87
N ARG A 126 -8.02 5.26 -11.27
CA ARG A 126 -8.37 5.04 -12.67
C ARG A 126 -9.83 5.41 -12.90
N SER A 127 -10.24 5.46 -14.17
CA SER A 127 -11.60 5.79 -14.53
C SER A 127 -12.59 4.78 -13.95
N ASN A 128 -13.71 5.29 -13.43
CA ASN A 128 -14.84 4.46 -13.00
C ASN A 128 -15.77 4.08 -14.15
N ASP A 129 -15.46 4.51 -15.38
CA ASP A 129 -16.29 4.23 -16.56
C ASP A 129 -16.16 2.79 -17.05
N THR A 130 -15.07 2.10 -16.68
CA THR A 130 -14.83 0.72 -17.08
C THR A 130 -14.76 -0.18 -15.85
N GLU A 131 -15.06 -1.47 -16.04
CA GLU A 131 -14.93 -2.43 -14.93
C GLU A 131 -13.47 -2.60 -14.51
N GLU A 132 -12.53 -2.56 -15.45
CA GLU A 132 -11.12 -2.65 -15.12
C GLU A 132 -10.69 -1.47 -14.24
N GLY A 133 -11.15 -0.26 -14.55
CA GLY A 133 -10.86 0.92 -13.75
C GLY A 133 -11.51 0.85 -12.38
N ARG A 134 -12.76 0.41 -12.30
CA ARG A 134 -13.47 0.24 -11.03
C ARG A 134 -12.77 -0.81 -10.16
N ALA A 135 -12.37 -1.94 -10.74
CA ALA A 135 -11.67 -2.98 -10.01
C ALA A 135 -10.36 -2.46 -9.41
N PHE A 136 -9.65 -1.63 -10.15
CA PHE A 136 -8.42 -1.02 -9.66
C PHE A 136 -8.69 -0.02 -8.54
N ASN A 137 -9.82 0.67 -8.58
CA ASN A 137 -10.18 1.65 -7.54
C ASN A 137 -10.62 1.00 -6.23
N ARG A 138 -11.02 -0.27 -6.25
CA ARG A 138 -11.39 -1.02 -5.04
C ARG A 138 -10.11 -1.55 -4.37
N ARG A 139 -9.41 -0.67 -3.65
CA ARG A 139 -8.07 -0.96 -3.15
C ARG A 139 -7.80 -0.39 -1.76
N VAL A 140 -6.79 -0.95 -1.12
CA VAL A 140 -6.15 -0.39 0.08
C VAL A 140 -4.65 -0.34 -0.20
N TYR A 141 -3.99 0.73 0.19
CA TYR A 141 -2.54 0.80 0.11
C TYR A 141 -1.97 1.53 1.32
N PHE A 142 -0.64 1.44 1.48
CA PHE A 142 0.07 2.04 2.60
C PHE A 142 0.74 3.34 2.18
N SER A 143 0.61 4.36 3.01
CA SER A 143 1.31 5.63 2.85
C SER A 143 2.15 5.86 4.10
N ARG A 144 3.43 6.16 3.94
CA ARG A 144 4.32 6.40 5.08
C ARG A 144 3.96 7.69 5.78
N THR A 145 4.02 7.67 7.11
CA THR A 145 3.76 8.83 7.95
C THR A 145 4.95 9.19 8.84
N ASP A 146 6.06 8.49 8.71
CA ASP A 146 7.25 8.71 9.53
C ASP A 146 8.23 9.70 8.92
N ARG A 147 7.82 10.36 7.85
CA ARG A 147 8.64 11.36 7.17
C ARG A 147 7.83 12.49 6.57
#